data_983d5d0645afece66afa3b797b182502
#
_entry.id   983d5d0645afece66afa3b797b182502
#
_cell.length_a   1.000
_cell.length_b   1.000
_cell.length_c   1.000
_cell.angle_alpha   90.00
_cell.angle_beta   90.00
_cell.angle_gamma   90.00
#
_symmetry.space_group_name_H-M   'P 1'
#
loop_
_entity.id
_entity.type
_entity.pdbx_description
1 polymer ?
#
loop_
_entity_poly.entity_id
_entity_poly.type
_entity_poly.pdbx_seq_one_letter_code
_entity_poly.pdbx_strand_id
1 'polypeptide(L)'
;CKTVIGFGSPNKRGTAGAHGSVLGEEEIALTKSELGWTAPAWEIPADMMDAWNQRDAGAQKQQAWQAKLDAYHASDAVKAAEFERRMSGALAPDWSDAIDKFAKDQQANPVDLETRKSSQAAIGAIAQGVPEFFGGSADLTGSNNTRWGDAQDEQYMSFGVREFGMTAISNGMQLHGGYRPFTGTFLIFMEYARNAVRLAALMQLPNIFVYTHDSVAVGEDGPTHQPVEQLANLRTTPNLATWRPCDTVETAVAWKSAV
;
A
#
# COMPACT_ATOMS: atom_id res chain seq x y z
N CYS A 1 -23.29 2.63 11.83
CA CYS A 1 -24.28 1.87 12.61
C CYS A 1 -23.88 1.85 14.09
N LYS A 2 -24.86 1.97 14.98
CA LYS A 2 -24.65 1.68 16.41
C LYS A 2 -25.10 0.25 16.68
N THR A 3 -24.22 -0.55 17.26
CA THR A 3 -24.49 -1.95 17.60
C THR A 3 -24.14 -2.19 19.07
N VAL A 4 -24.53 -3.34 19.59
CA VAL A 4 -24.18 -3.75 20.95
C VAL A 4 -23.38 -5.03 20.85
N ILE A 5 -22.19 -5.07 21.42
CA ILE A 5 -21.35 -6.26 21.45
C ILE A 5 -22.09 -7.41 22.18
N GLY A 6 -21.99 -8.64 21.66
CA GLY A 6 -22.68 -9.80 22.21
C GLY A 6 -24.21 -9.73 22.09
N PHE A 7 -24.73 -9.06 21.04
CA PHE A 7 -26.17 -9.02 20.77
C PHE A 7 -26.77 -10.43 20.76
N GLY A 8 -27.90 -10.61 21.43
CA GLY A 8 -28.57 -11.89 21.60
C GLY A 8 -28.09 -12.71 22.82
N SER A 9 -26.95 -12.37 23.42
CA SER A 9 -26.50 -13.05 24.65
C SER A 9 -27.17 -12.46 25.88
N PRO A 10 -27.99 -13.20 26.64
CA PRO A 10 -28.71 -12.64 27.80
C PRO A 10 -27.76 -12.14 28.88
N ASN A 11 -26.67 -12.84 29.17
CA ASN A 11 -25.80 -12.55 30.28
C ASN A 11 -24.52 -11.78 29.92
N LYS A 12 -24.10 -11.79 28.64
CA LYS A 12 -22.83 -11.17 28.19
C LYS A 12 -23.01 -9.97 27.26
N ARG A 13 -24.23 -9.69 26.80
CA ARG A 13 -24.53 -8.52 25.95
C ARG A 13 -24.05 -7.23 26.59
N GLY A 14 -23.33 -6.41 25.86
CA GLY A 14 -22.84 -5.11 26.31
C GLY A 14 -21.70 -5.16 27.31
N THR A 15 -21.13 -6.34 27.60
CA THR A 15 -20.03 -6.49 28.55
C THR A 15 -18.66 -6.66 27.85
N ALA A 16 -17.59 -6.30 28.55
CA ALA A 16 -16.23 -6.56 28.10
C ALA A 16 -15.94 -8.05 27.87
N GLY A 17 -16.60 -8.94 28.63
CA GLY A 17 -16.47 -10.39 28.47
C GLY A 17 -16.91 -10.92 27.11
N ALA A 18 -17.81 -10.22 26.40
CA ALA A 18 -18.20 -10.58 25.05
C ALA A 18 -17.12 -10.30 23.99
N HIS A 19 -16.10 -9.50 24.32
CA HIS A 19 -15.02 -9.16 23.38
C HIS A 19 -13.95 -10.25 23.26
N GLY A 20 -13.47 -10.78 24.36
CA GLY A 20 -12.26 -11.62 24.36
C GLY A 20 -12.42 -13.02 24.95
N SER A 21 -13.61 -13.37 25.48
CA SER A 21 -13.88 -14.68 26.08
C SER A 21 -14.88 -15.48 25.25
N VAL A 22 -14.70 -16.80 25.21
CA VAL A 22 -15.71 -17.70 24.62
C VAL A 22 -17.03 -17.56 25.40
N LEU A 23 -18.17 -17.65 24.71
CA LEU A 23 -19.46 -17.57 25.37
C LEU A 23 -19.67 -18.74 26.33
N GLY A 24 -19.24 -19.96 25.95
CA GLY A 24 -19.54 -21.20 26.66
C GLY A 24 -20.85 -21.83 26.17
N GLU A 25 -20.98 -23.14 26.35
CA GLU A 25 -22.11 -23.90 25.80
C GLU A 25 -23.47 -23.43 26.33
N GLU A 26 -23.56 -23.14 27.62
CA GLU A 26 -24.81 -22.66 28.26
C GLU A 26 -25.23 -21.30 27.66
N GLU A 27 -24.32 -20.35 27.58
CA GLU A 27 -24.61 -19.02 27.03
C GLU A 27 -24.89 -19.05 25.54
N ILE A 28 -24.26 -19.96 24.79
CA ILE A 28 -24.59 -20.23 23.37
C ILE A 28 -26.02 -20.74 23.22
N ALA A 29 -26.46 -21.67 24.07
CA ALA A 29 -27.83 -22.18 24.06
C ALA A 29 -28.84 -21.06 24.34
N LEU A 30 -28.60 -20.24 25.37
CA LEU A 30 -29.43 -19.09 25.69
C LEU A 30 -29.46 -18.06 24.54
N THR A 31 -28.30 -17.78 23.93
CA THR A 31 -28.20 -16.85 22.81
C THR A 31 -28.98 -17.35 21.60
N LYS A 32 -28.88 -18.65 21.27
CA LYS A 32 -29.66 -19.26 20.19
C LYS A 32 -31.16 -19.14 20.45
N SER A 33 -31.58 -19.41 21.69
CA SER A 33 -32.98 -19.30 22.09
C SER A 33 -33.49 -17.84 21.97
N GLU A 34 -32.71 -16.87 22.43
CA GLU A 34 -33.05 -15.45 22.34
C GLU A 34 -33.17 -14.97 20.89
N LEU A 35 -32.30 -15.46 20.01
CA LEU A 35 -32.30 -15.14 18.58
C LEU A 35 -33.29 -15.97 17.75
N GLY A 36 -34.01 -16.92 18.35
CA GLY A 36 -34.89 -17.84 17.64
C GLY A 36 -34.15 -18.81 16.71
N TRP A 37 -32.86 -19.09 16.97
CA TRP A 37 -32.06 -19.97 16.14
C TRP A 37 -32.24 -21.43 16.58
N THR A 38 -32.89 -22.24 15.72
CA THR A 38 -33.25 -23.63 16.02
C THR A 38 -32.31 -24.66 15.37
N ALA A 39 -31.47 -24.24 14.42
CA ALA A 39 -30.56 -25.17 13.77
C ALA A 39 -29.50 -25.73 14.72
N PRO A 40 -29.10 -27.01 14.57
CA PRO A 40 -27.99 -27.60 15.30
C PRO A 40 -26.69 -26.81 15.16
N ALA A 41 -25.69 -27.14 15.99
CA ALA A 41 -24.35 -26.55 15.84
C ALA A 41 -23.77 -26.95 14.49
N TRP A 42 -23.17 -25.96 13.82
CA TRP A 42 -22.50 -26.11 12.51
C TRP A 42 -23.42 -26.42 11.33
N GLU A 43 -24.73 -26.41 11.52
CA GLU A 43 -25.72 -26.54 10.45
C GLU A 43 -26.31 -25.17 10.11
N ILE A 44 -26.36 -24.87 8.82
CA ILE A 44 -27.00 -23.66 8.28
C ILE A 44 -28.26 -24.12 7.51
N PRO A 45 -29.45 -23.57 7.79
CA PRO A 45 -30.66 -23.87 7.06
C PRO A 45 -30.49 -23.68 5.54
N ALA A 46 -31.09 -24.61 4.75
CA ALA A 46 -30.90 -24.60 3.32
C ALA A 46 -31.39 -23.31 2.65
N ASP A 47 -32.49 -22.76 3.11
CA ASP A 47 -33.02 -21.47 2.63
C ASP A 47 -32.06 -20.29 2.83
N MET A 48 -31.32 -20.30 3.95
CA MET A 48 -30.26 -19.30 4.19
C MET A 48 -29.06 -19.56 3.29
N MET A 49 -28.63 -20.79 3.14
CA MET A 49 -27.55 -21.16 2.20
C MET A 49 -27.89 -20.75 0.78
N ASP A 50 -29.10 -21.02 0.32
CA ASP A 50 -29.55 -20.65 -1.01
C ASP A 50 -29.61 -19.11 -1.21
N ALA A 51 -30.10 -18.38 -0.20
CA ALA A 51 -30.16 -16.92 -0.23
C ALA A 51 -28.77 -16.26 -0.33
N TRP A 52 -27.75 -16.87 0.30
CA TRP A 52 -26.36 -16.37 0.28
C TRP A 52 -25.52 -16.99 -0.84
N ASN A 53 -26.00 -18.02 -1.51
CA ASN A 53 -25.29 -18.67 -2.60
C ASN A 53 -25.23 -17.75 -3.83
N GLN A 54 -24.03 -17.22 -4.09
CA GLN A 54 -23.78 -16.31 -5.21
C GLN A 54 -23.00 -16.98 -6.36
N ARG A 55 -22.85 -18.30 -6.38
CA ARG A 55 -22.03 -19.01 -7.37
C ARG A 55 -22.48 -18.72 -8.80
N ASP A 56 -23.76 -18.89 -9.09
CA ASP A 56 -24.28 -18.68 -10.45
C ASP A 56 -24.28 -17.22 -10.85
N ALA A 57 -24.71 -16.33 -9.94
CA ALA A 57 -24.66 -14.88 -10.15
C ALA A 57 -23.21 -14.39 -10.32
N GLY A 58 -22.27 -14.94 -9.55
CA GLY A 58 -20.84 -14.64 -9.68
C GLY A 58 -20.27 -15.11 -11.02
N ALA A 59 -20.60 -16.33 -11.43
CA ALA A 59 -20.16 -16.88 -12.73
C ALA A 59 -20.68 -16.04 -13.91
N GLN A 60 -21.95 -15.61 -13.87
CA GLN A 60 -22.51 -14.73 -14.90
C GLN A 60 -21.77 -13.37 -14.96
N LYS A 61 -21.46 -12.76 -13.80
CA LYS A 61 -20.69 -11.50 -13.75
C LYS A 61 -19.28 -11.68 -14.31
N GLN A 62 -18.62 -12.79 -13.96
CA GLN A 62 -17.28 -13.11 -14.48
C GLN A 62 -17.30 -13.31 -15.99
N GLN A 63 -18.27 -14.06 -16.53
CA GLN A 63 -18.42 -14.26 -17.98
C GLN A 63 -18.69 -12.94 -18.71
N ALA A 64 -19.53 -12.07 -18.16
CA ALA A 64 -19.80 -10.76 -18.74
C ALA A 64 -18.57 -9.85 -18.73
N TRP A 65 -17.74 -9.94 -17.70
CA TRP A 65 -16.46 -9.22 -17.63
C TRP A 65 -15.45 -9.78 -18.63
N GLN A 66 -15.31 -11.11 -18.71
CA GLN A 66 -14.40 -11.75 -19.65
C GLN A 66 -14.75 -11.41 -21.10
N ALA A 67 -16.03 -11.40 -21.46
CA ALA A 67 -16.46 -11.00 -22.79
C ALA A 67 -16.07 -9.55 -23.14
N LYS A 68 -16.05 -8.65 -22.16
CA LYS A 68 -15.55 -7.27 -22.37
C LYS A 68 -14.04 -7.24 -22.58
N LEU A 69 -13.29 -8.03 -21.84
CA LEU A 69 -11.84 -8.13 -21.99
C LEU A 69 -11.48 -8.73 -23.36
N ASP A 70 -12.18 -9.79 -23.78
CA ASP A 70 -11.99 -10.42 -25.09
C ASP A 70 -12.29 -9.42 -26.23
N ALA A 71 -13.37 -8.63 -26.10
CA ALA A 71 -13.70 -7.58 -27.06
C ALA A 71 -12.65 -6.45 -27.05
N TYR A 72 -12.06 -6.13 -25.91
CA TYR A 72 -10.96 -5.16 -25.82
C TYR A 72 -9.72 -5.69 -26.54
N HIS A 73 -9.34 -6.94 -26.33
CA HIS A 73 -8.26 -7.59 -27.08
C HIS A 73 -8.50 -7.58 -28.59
N ALA A 74 -9.73 -7.82 -29.02
CA ALA A 74 -10.09 -7.78 -30.46
C ALA A 74 -10.01 -6.37 -31.06
N SER A 75 -10.29 -5.34 -30.26
CA SER A 75 -10.30 -3.94 -30.73
C SER A 75 -8.91 -3.26 -30.62
N ASP A 76 -8.14 -3.55 -29.58
CA ASP A 76 -6.82 -2.97 -29.31
C ASP A 76 -5.97 -3.94 -28.47
N ALA A 77 -5.36 -4.89 -29.15
CA ALA A 77 -4.56 -5.94 -28.51
C ALA A 77 -3.37 -5.39 -27.69
N VAL A 78 -2.79 -4.26 -28.12
CA VAL A 78 -1.64 -3.64 -27.43
C VAL A 78 -2.07 -3.07 -26.08
N LYS A 79 -3.15 -2.29 -26.06
CA LYS A 79 -3.65 -1.72 -24.80
C LYS A 79 -4.25 -2.78 -23.88
N ALA A 80 -4.89 -3.81 -24.41
CA ALA A 80 -5.40 -4.91 -23.62
C ALA A 80 -4.27 -5.69 -22.93
N ALA A 81 -3.19 -6.00 -23.65
CA ALA A 81 -1.99 -6.63 -23.09
C ALA A 81 -1.32 -5.75 -22.02
N GLU A 82 -1.23 -4.43 -22.25
CA GLU A 82 -0.69 -3.49 -21.27
C GLU A 82 -1.58 -3.40 -20.01
N PHE A 83 -2.91 -3.43 -20.16
CA PHE A 83 -3.83 -3.51 -19.03
C PHE A 83 -3.59 -4.77 -18.19
N GLU A 84 -3.50 -5.94 -18.83
CA GLU A 84 -3.24 -7.20 -18.14
C GLU A 84 -1.87 -7.22 -17.47
N ARG A 85 -0.82 -6.71 -18.14
CA ARG A 85 0.51 -6.57 -17.56
C ARG A 85 0.46 -5.75 -16.26
N ARG A 86 -0.16 -4.58 -16.30
CA ARG A 86 -0.28 -3.72 -15.10
C ARG A 86 -1.09 -4.39 -13.99
N MET A 87 -2.21 -5.01 -14.33
CA MET A 87 -3.05 -5.70 -13.34
C MET A 87 -2.37 -6.93 -12.73
N SER A 88 -1.47 -7.59 -13.44
CA SER A 88 -0.66 -8.69 -12.90
C SER A 88 0.52 -8.20 -12.04
N GLY A 89 0.83 -6.91 -12.05
CA GLY A 89 1.99 -6.33 -11.36
C GLY A 89 3.33 -6.58 -12.08
N ALA A 90 3.32 -7.17 -13.28
CA ALA A 90 4.52 -7.39 -14.06
C ALA A 90 5.08 -6.07 -14.61
N LEU A 91 6.39 -5.91 -14.57
CA LEU A 91 7.10 -4.79 -15.20
C LEU A 91 7.38 -5.09 -16.67
N ALA A 92 7.52 -4.04 -17.49
CA ALA A 92 7.99 -4.19 -18.87
C ALA A 92 9.42 -4.78 -18.90
N PRO A 93 9.80 -5.57 -19.92
CA PRO A 93 11.14 -6.19 -19.95
C PRO A 93 12.31 -5.20 -19.88
N ASP A 94 12.12 -4.00 -20.39
CA ASP A 94 13.10 -2.91 -20.49
C ASP A 94 12.90 -1.81 -19.42
N TRP A 95 12.07 -2.05 -18.43
CA TRP A 95 11.71 -1.06 -17.43
C TRP A 95 12.92 -0.42 -16.73
N SER A 96 14.01 -1.17 -16.58
CA SER A 96 15.19 -0.71 -15.84
C SER A 96 16.25 -0.01 -16.68
N ASP A 97 16.09 0.06 -18.01
CA ASP A 97 17.15 0.58 -18.91
C ASP A 97 17.51 2.03 -18.58
N ALA A 98 16.51 2.87 -18.33
CA ALA A 98 16.72 4.28 -18.03
C ALA A 98 17.41 4.49 -16.67
N ILE A 99 17.03 3.75 -15.64
CA ILE A 99 17.66 3.84 -14.31
C ILE A 99 19.08 3.24 -14.33
N ASP A 100 19.32 2.19 -15.11
CA ASP A 100 20.65 1.61 -15.28
C ASP A 100 21.59 2.57 -16.02
N LYS A 101 21.08 3.23 -17.06
CA LYS A 101 21.82 4.30 -17.73
C LYS A 101 22.12 5.46 -16.79
N PHE A 102 21.11 5.92 -16.04
CA PHE A 102 21.28 6.98 -15.05
C PHE A 102 22.38 6.65 -14.04
N ALA A 103 22.36 5.45 -13.44
CA ALA A 103 23.37 5.02 -12.48
C ALA A 103 24.79 5.02 -13.09
N LYS A 104 24.95 4.51 -14.33
CA LYS A 104 26.23 4.50 -15.05
C LYS A 104 26.71 5.91 -15.38
N ASP A 105 25.83 6.79 -15.82
CA ASP A 105 26.18 8.19 -16.12
C ASP A 105 26.65 8.93 -14.86
N GLN A 106 25.99 8.70 -13.71
CA GLN A 106 26.39 9.26 -12.43
C GLN A 106 27.71 8.67 -11.88
N GLN A 107 27.97 7.40 -12.14
CA GLN A 107 29.27 6.80 -11.81
C GLN A 107 30.40 7.39 -12.64
N ALA A 108 30.15 7.65 -13.93
CA ALA A 108 31.15 8.24 -14.83
C ALA A 108 31.36 9.75 -14.56
N ASN A 109 30.30 10.45 -14.18
CA ASN A 109 30.28 11.90 -13.96
C ASN A 109 29.59 12.20 -12.62
N PRO A 110 30.23 11.97 -11.47
CA PRO A 110 29.63 12.17 -10.17
C PRO A 110 29.18 13.63 -9.95
N VAL A 111 27.99 13.79 -9.39
CA VAL A 111 27.46 15.11 -9.02
C VAL A 111 27.23 15.14 -7.51
N ASP A 112 27.68 16.21 -6.87
CA ASP A 112 27.44 16.45 -5.44
C ASP A 112 26.04 17.05 -5.26
N LEU A 113 25.11 16.22 -4.81
CA LEU A 113 23.70 16.57 -4.60
C LEU A 113 23.21 16.04 -3.26
N GLU A 114 22.24 16.75 -2.68
CA GLU A 114 21.47 16.20 -1.56
C GLU A 114 20.77 14.92 -2.01
N THR A 115 20.79 13.89 -1.16
CA THR A 115 20.20 12.58 -1.50
C THR A 115 18.73 12.64 -1.89
N ARG A 116 17.94 13.61 -1.38
CA ARG A 116 16.56 13.86 -1.82
C ARG A 116 16.47 14.30 -3.29
N LYS A 117 17.43 15.08 -3.79
CA LYS A 117 17.52 15.48 -5.20
C LYS A 117 18.00 14.31 -6.08
N SER A 118 18.95 13.53 -5.57
CA SER A 118 19.37 12.28 -6.20
C SER A 118 18.18 11.32 -6.33
N SER A 119 17.35 11.22 -5.30
CA SER A 119 16.10 10.45 -5.31
C SER A 119 15.12 10.96 -6.37
N GLN A 120 14.92 12.28 -6.47
CA GLN A 120 14.04 12.87 -7.48
C GLN A 120 14.50 12.54 -8.91
N ALA A 121 15.81 12.61 -9.16
CA ALA A 121 16.39 12.25 -10.45
C ALA A 121 16.22 10.75 -10.77
N ALA A 122 16.41 9.88 -9.78
CA ALA A 122 16.18 8.45 -9.90
C ALA A 122 14.70 8.11 -10.15
N ILE A 123 13.77 8.78 -9.47
CA ILE A 123 12.32 8.69 -9.72
C ILE A 123 12.01 9.02 -11.18
N GLY A 124 12.56 10.12 -11.70
CA GLY A 124 12.38 10.52 -13.09
C GLY A 124 12.92 9.49 -14.09
N ALA A 125 14.05 8.86 -13.79
CA ALA A 125 14.60 7.79 -14.62
C ALA A 125 13.71 6.52 -14.60
N ILE A 126 13.19 6.11 -13.44
CA ILE A 126 12.26 4.97 -13.32
C ILE A 126 10.96 5.25 -14.08
N ALA A 127 10.39 6.44 -13.94
CA ALA A 127 9.13 6.81 -14.57
C ALA A 127 9.15 6.68 -16.10
N GLN A 128 10.32 6.72 -16.74
CA GLN A 128 10.46 6.49 -18.18
C GLN A 128 10.14 5.04 -18.58
N GLY A 129 10.45 4.06 -17.72
CA GLY A 129 10.23 2.64 -17.99
C GLY A 129 9.03 2.04 -17.24
N VAL A 130 8.42 2.79 -16.31
CA VAL A 130 7.31 2.33 -15.47
C VAL A 130 6.16 3.33 -15.55
N PRO A 131 5.34 3.28 -16.62
CA PRO A 131 4.26 4.26 -16.82
C PRO A 131 3.15 4.19 -15.77
N GLU A 132 3.03 3.08 -15.02
CA GLU A 132 2.14 2.90 -13.88
C GLU A 132 2.70 3.47 -12.56
N PHE A 133 3.87 4.11 -12.60
CA PHE A 133 4.48 4.70 -11.42
C PHE A 133 3.64 5.86 -10.90
N PHE A 134 3.32 5.85 -9.63
CA PHE A 134 2.41 6.82 -9.01
C PHE A 134 3.00 7.32 -7.70
N GLY A 135 3.23 8.62 -7.59
CA GLY A 135 3.86 9.23 -6.44
C GLY A 135 2.92 10.08 -5.61
N GLY A 136 3.40 10.44 -4.42
CA GLY A 136 2.72 11.41 -3.59
C GLY A 136 3.47 11.79 -2.32
N SER A 137 3.00 12.85 -1.67
CA SER A 137 3.58 13.33 -0.42
C SER A 137 2.52 13.85 0.54
N ALA A 138 2.80 13.73 1.85
CA ALA A 138 1.99 14.29 2.91
C ALA A 138 2.29 15.79 3.11
N ASP A 139 1.93 16.61 2.12
CA ASP A 139 2.12 18.06 2.09
C ASP A 139 3.59 18.54 2.13
N LEU A 140 4.51 17.67 1.75
CA LEU A 140 5.95 17.92 1.78
C LEU A 140 6.62 17.74 0.40
N THR A 141 5.87 17.85 -0.69
CA THR A 141 6.36 17.60 -2.05
C THR A 141 7.66 18.35 -2.36
N GLY A 142 7.72 19.65 -2.07
CA GLY A 142 8.90 20.48 -2.32
C GLY A 142 10.09 20.14 -1.42
N SER A 143 9.84 19.69 -0.19
CA SER A 143 10.87 19.32 0.76
C SER A 143 11.39 17.90 0.52
N ASN A 144 10.50 16.96 0.18
CA ASN A 144 10.88 15.57 -0.12
C ASN A 144 11.46 15.40 -1.53
N ASN A 145 11.20 16.31 -2.46
CA ASN A 145 11.54 16.19 -3.88
C ASN A 145 10.98 14.89 -4.51
N THR A 146 9.73 14.58 -4.23
CA THR A 146 9.08 13.33 -4.69
C THR A 146 8.36 13.47 -6.02
N ARG A 147 8.07 14.68 -6.50
CA ARG A 147 7.52 14.92 -7.83
C ARG A 147 8.66 15.13 -8.83
N TRP A 148 8.72 14.30 -9.88
CA TRP A 148 9.70 14.44 -10.96
C TRP A 148 9.24 15.45 -12.02
N GLY A 149 10.16 15.93 -12.87
CA GLY A 149 9.94 17.14 -13.68
C GLY A 149 8.87 17.02 -14.77
N ASP A 150 8.64 15.81 -15.31
CA ASP A 150 7.65 15.51 -16.35
C ASP A 150 6.44 14.70 -15.83
N ALA A 151 6.28 14.62 -14.49
CA ALA A 151 5.14 13.95 -13.87
C ALA A 151 3.82 14.62 -14.28
N GLN A 152 2.91 13.82 -14.84
CA GLN A 152 1.56 14.27 -15.13
C GLN A 152 0.75 14.39 -13.82
N ASP A 153 -0.31 15.19 -13.83
CA ASP A 153 -1.14 15.38 -12.64
C ASP A 153 -1.82 14.09 -12.18
N GLU A 154 -2.11 13.18 -13.13
CA GLU A 154 -2.70 11.87 -12.87
C GLU A 154 -1.70 10.87 -12.25
N GLN A 155 -0.40 11.19 -12.23
CA GLN A 155 0.66 10.34 -11.68
C GLN A 155 1.13 10.79 -10.30
N TYR A 156 0.57 11.88 -9.76
CA TYR A 156 1.04 12.42 -8.49
C TYR A 156 -0.11 12.98 -7.63
N MET A 157 -0.14 12.59 -6.35
CA MET A 157 -1.16 13.02 -5.40
C MET A 157 -0.57 13.79 -4.22
N SER A 158 -1.17 14.94 -3.93
CA SER A 158 -0.95 15.65 -2.67
C SER A 158 -1.93 15.14 -1.63
N PHE A 159 -1.42 14.38 -0.64
CA PHE A 159 -2.26 13.75 0.38
C PHE A 159 -2.66 14.69 1.52
N GLY A 160 -2.07 15.90 1.58
CA GLY A 160 -2.15 16.79 2.73
C GLY A 160 -1.40 16.20 3.93
N VAL A 161 -1.50 16.82 5.09
CA VAL A 161 -0.88 16.34 6.34
C VAL A 161 -1.66 15.12 6.86
N ARG A 162 -1.43 13.95 6.24
CA ARG A 162 -2.16 12.69 6.49
C ARG A 162 -1.28 11.47 6.25
N GLU A 163 -0.21 11.32 7.00
CA GLU A 163 0.80 10.26 6.80
C GLU A 163 0.20 8.86 6.87
N PHE A 164 -0.68 8.60 7.84
CA PHE A 164 -1.41 7.33 7.93
C PHE A 164 -2.33 7.12 6.72
N GLY A 165 -3.15 8.13 6.39
CA GLY A 165 -4.07 8.06 5.25
C GLY A 165 -3.34 7.86 3.93
N MET A 166 -2.24 8.58 3.70
CA MET A 166 -1.37 8.44 2.54
C MET A 166 -0.86 7.00 2.40
N THR A 167 -0.29 6.46 3.46
CA THR A 167 0.25 5.09 3.45
C THR A 167 -0.85 4.04 3.28
N ALA A 168 -2.00 4.21 3.93
CA ALA A 168 -3.14 3.30 3.81
C ALA A 168 -3.76 3.32 2.40
N ILE A 169 -3.86 4.51 1.77
CA ILE A 169 -4.31 4.64 0.38
C ILE A 169 -3.32 3.94 -0.56
N SER A 170 -2.02 4.15 -0.37
CA SER A 170 -0.97 3.45 -1.13
C SER A 170 -1.08 1.93 -1.01
N ASN A 171 -1.32 1.41 0.20
CA ASN A 171 -1.58 -0.03 0.41
C ASN A 171 -2.80 -0.50 -0.39
N GLY A 172 -3.87 0.28 -0.39
CA GLY A 172 -5.09 -0.02 -1.16
C GLY A 172 -4.86 -0.01 -2.67
N MET A 173 -4.10 0.96 -3.18
CA MET A 173 -3.74 1.03 -4.60
C MET A 173 -2.92 -0.19 -5.03
N GLN A 174 -1.94 -0.59 -4.23
CA GLN A 174 -1.12 -1.77 -4.49
C GLN A 174 -1.95 -3.06 -4.49
N LEU A 175 -2.89 -3.20 -3.55
CA LEU A 175 -3.81 -4.34 -3.47
C LEU A 175 -4.79 -4.40 -4.64
N HIS A 176 -5.24 -3.25 -5.14
CA HIS A 176 -6.09 -3.19 -6.32
C HIS A 176 -5.35 -3.63 -7.59
N GLY A 177 -4.06 -3.32 -7.68
CA GLY A 177 -3.25 -3.52 -8.89
C GLY A 177 -3.36 -2.38 -9.89
N GLY A 178 -2.54 -2.45 -10.95
CA GLY A 178 -2.51 -1.45 -12.03
C GLY A 178 -1.63 -0.23 -11.77
N TYR A 179 -1.18 -0.04 -10.54
CA TYR A 179 -0.28 1.04 -10.12
C TYR A 179 0.93 0.51 -9.37
N ARG A 180 2.03 1.24 -9.45
CA ARG A 180 3.24 1.05 -8.63
C ARG A 180 3.43 2.28 -7.76
N PRO A 181 2.82 2.31 -6.55
CA PRO A 181 2.79 3.51 -5.73
C PRO A 181 4.07 3.71 -4.92
N PHE A 182 4.45 4.97 -4.73
CA PHE A 182 5.40 5.40 -3.72
C PHE A 182 4.90 6.63 -2.98
N THR A 183 5.32 6.80 -1.73
CA THR A 183 4.89 7.93 -0.90
C THR A 183 6.06 8.57 -0.19
N GLY A 184 5.98 9.88 0.06
CA GLY A 184 7.02 10.65 0.70
C GLY A 184 6.55 11.46 1.90
N THR A 185 7.40 11.47 2.95
CA THR A 185 7.31 12.37 4.09
C THR A 185 8.68 12.46 4.78
N PHE A 186 8.81 13.22 5.88
CA PHE A 186 10.01 13.18 6.71
C PHE A 186 10.07 11.87 7.50
N LEU A 187 11.28 11.40 7.80
CA LEU A 187 11.45 10.14 8.52
C LEU A 187 10.77 10.14 9.89
N ILE A 188 10.83 11.26 10.62
CA ILE A 188 10.16 11.37 11.93
C ILE A 188 8.64 11.15 11.82
N PHE A 189 8.01 11.59 10.74
CA PHE A 189 6.56 11.48 10.53
C PHE A 189 6.10 10.08 10.12
N MET A 190 7.03 9.15 9.85
CA MET A 190 6.71 7.72 9.74
C MET A 190 5.97 7.21 10.99
N GLU A 191 6.22 7.80 12.16
CA GLU A 191 5.54 7.42 13.40
C GLU A 191 4.01 7.60 13.30
N TYR A 192 3.53 8.62 12.60
CA TYR A 192 2.10 8.78 12.33
C TYR A 192 1.55 7.70 11.38
N ALA A 193 2.37 7.18 10.49
CA ALA A 193 2.00 6.14 9.52
C ALA A 193 2.33 4.71 9.98
N ARG A 194 2.92 4.54 11.15
CA ARG A 194 3.53 3.30 11.65
C ARG A 194 2.67 2.04 11.43
N ASN A 195 1.39 2.12 11.77
CA ASN A 195 0.49 0.98 11.63
C ASN A 195 0.25 0.59 10.17
N ALA A 196 0.11 1.57 9.28
CA ALA A 196 -0.09 1.32 7.85
C ALA A 196 1.19 0.78 7.18
N VAL A 197 2.38 1.27 7.58
CA VAL A 197 3.68 0.72 7.13
C VAL A 197 3.82 -0.75 7.58
N ARG A 198 3.51 -1.02 8.86
CA ARG A 198 3.54 -2.39 9.38
C ARG A 198 2.56 -3.30 8.65
N LEU A 199 1.37 -2.83 8.28
CA LEU A 199 0.41 -3.59 7.50
C LEU A 199 0.92 -3.86 6.08
N ALA A 200 1.57 -2.90 5.41
CA ALA A 200 2.21 -3.14 4.12
C ALA A 200 3.22 -4.29 4.20
N ALA A 201 4.09 -4.26 5.22
CA ALA A 201 5.08 -5.30 5.46
C ALA A 201 4.45 -6.67 5.81
N LEU A 202 3.38 -6.68 6.63
CA LEU A 202 2.64 -7.89 6.98
C LEU A 202 1.96 -8.52 5.77
N MET A 203 1.39 -7.70 4.89
CA MET A 203 0.74 -8.14 3.65
C MET A 203 1.73 -8.36 2.50
N GLN A 204 3.04 -8.13 2.72
CA GLN A 204 4.11 -8.26 1.73
C GLN A 204 3.85 -7.41 0.46
N LEU A 205 3.34 -6.19 0.65
CA LEU A 205 3.07 -5.28 -0.45
C LEU A 205 4.36 -4.60 -0.91
N PRO A 206 4.64 -4.54 -2.22
CA PRO A 206 5.80 -3.86 -2.78
C PRO A 206 5.59 -2.34 -2.83
N ASN A 207 5.19 -1.73 -1.71
CA ASN A 207 5.08 -0.30 -1.56
C ASN A 207 6.45 0.32 -1.29
N ILE A 208 6.68 1.51 -1.83
CA ILE A 208 7.92 2.26 -1.62
C ILE A 208 7.61 3.48 -0.75
N PHE A 209 8.35 3.59 0.36
CA PHE A 209 8.25 4.71 1.30
C PHE A 209 9.52 5.54 1.24
N VAL A 210 9.41 6.80 0.83
CA VAL A 210 10.51 7.74 0.73
C VAL A 210 10.52 8.61 1.98
N TYR A 211 11.54 8.45 2.82
CA TYR A 211 11.70 9.21 4.04
C TYR A 211 12.93 10.09 3.95
N THR A 212 12.72 11.40 3.90
CA THR A 212 13.80 12.39 3.89
C THR A 212 14.02 12.99 5.27
N HIS A 213 14.98 13.88 5.42
CA HIS A 213 15.29 14.55 6.70
C HIS A 213 15.55 13.52 7.80
N ASP A 214 16.46 12.59 7.52
CA ASP A 214 16.62 11.33 8.23
C ASP A 214 17.68 11.36 9.35
N SER A 215 18.04 12.53 9.84
CA SER A 215 19.01 12.64 10.92
C SER A 215 18.71 13.78 11.89
N VAL A 216 19.39 13.77 13.05
CA VAL A 216 19.36 14.86 14.04
C VAL A 216 19.93 16.17 13.50
N ALA A 217 20.62 16.16 12.36
CA ALA A 217 21.20 17.34 11.72
C ALA A 217 20.21 18.14 10.85
N VAL A 218 18.90 17.96 11.03
CA VAL A 218 17.86 18.72 10.30
C VAL A 218 17.93 20.22 10.59
N GLY A 219 18.48 20.61 11.72
CA GLY A 219 18.78 22.03 12.02
C GLY A 219 17.61 22.77 12.67
N GLU A 220 17.16 23.86 12.04
CA GLU A 220 16.19 24.80 12.63
C GLU A 220 14.79 24.21 12.87
N ASP A 221 14.43 23.14 12.21
CA ASP A 221 13.15 22.44 12.43
C ASP A 221 13.00 21.91 13.86
N GLY A 222 14.13 21.64 14.53
CA GLY A 222 14.18 21.29 15.94
C GLY A 222 13.79 19.86 16.28
N PRO A 223 13.64 19.56 17.60
CA PRO A 223 13.49 18.18 18.10
C PRO A 223 12.26 17.44 17.56
N THR A 224 11.20 18.14 17.20
CA THR A 224 9.97 17.53 16.64
C THR A 224 10.18 16.93 15.24
N HIS A 225 11.29 17.29 14.57
CA HIS A 225 11.61 16.88 13.20
C HIS A 225 12.90 16.04 13.13
N GLN A 226 13.57 15.83 14.26
CA GLN A 226 14.86 15.15 14.35
C GLN A 226 14.67 13.66 14.73
N PRO A 227 14.74 12.71 13.77
CA PRO A 227 14.59 11.30 14.07
C PRO A 227 15.81 10.75 14.81
N VAL A 228 15.56 9.86 15.76
CA VAL A 228 16.58 9.13 16.54
C VAL A 228 16.34 7.62 16.42
N GLU A 229 15.20 7.13 16.89
CA GLU A 229 14.86 5.70 16.93
C GLU A 229 14.18 5.17 15.66
N GLN A 230 13.71 6.03 14.77
CA GLN A 230 12.87 5.65 13.62
C GLN A 230 13.55 4.67 12.69
N LEU A 231 14.85 4.84 12.42
CA LEU A 231 15.60 3.93 11.56
C LEU A 231 15.72 2.53 12.17
N ALA A 232 15.96 2.45 13.48
CA ALA A 232 15.96 1.17 14.19
C ALA A 232 14.60 0.50 14.15
N ASN A 233 13.53 1.27 14.34
CA ASN A 233 12.15 0.80 14.25
C ASN A 233 11.81 0.23 12.87
N LEU A 234 12.24 0.86 11.79
CA LEU A 234 12.06 0.34 10.42
C LEU A 234 12.82 -0.97 10.23
N ARG A 235 14.10 -1.01 10.64
CA ARG A 235 14.95 -2.20 10.48
C ARG A 235 14.47 -3.43 11.27
N THR A 236 13.78 -3.22 12.39
CA THR A 236 13.21 -4.32 13.19
C THR A 236 11.84 -4.79 12.70
N THR A 237 11.24 -4.11 11.71
CA THR A 237 9.95 -4.52 11.14
C THR A 237 10.16 -5.67 10.14
N PRO A 238 9.62 -6.88 10.39
CA PRO A 238 9.75 -8.00 9.45
C PRO A 238 9.18 -7.66 8.07
N ASN A 239 9.80 -8.19 7.02
CA ASN A 239 9.43 -7.98 5.60
C ASN A 239 9.53 -6.52 5.13
N LEU A 240 10.25 -5.66 5.84
CA LEU A 240 10.51 -4.29 5.43
C LEU A 240 12.00 -4.12 5.12
N ALA A 241 12.35 -3.95 3.85
CA ALA A 241 13.71 -3.61 3.43
C ALA A 241 13.97 -2.11 3.69
N THR A 242 15.06 -1.80 4.35
CA THR A 242 15.43 -0.42 4.69
C THR A 242 16.74 -0.04 4.01
N TRP A 243 16.68 0.91 3.08
CA TRP A 243 17.81 1.47 2.36
C TRP A 243 18.16 2.86 2.89
N ARG A 244 19.43 3.17 2.96
CA ARG A 244 19.93 4.49 3.35
C ARG A 244 21.12 4.86 2.48
N PRO A 245 20.87 5.21 1.19
CA PRO A 245 21.95 5.56 0.25
C PRO A 245 22.64 6.87 0.64
N CYS A 246 23.93 6.96 0.39
CA CYS A 246 24.74 8.14 0.72
C CYS A 246 25.06 9.02 -0.52
N ASP A 247 24.93 8.48 -1.73
CA ASP A 247 25.20 9.19 -2.98
C ASP A 247 24.17 8.91 -4.06
N THR A 248 24.35 9.50 -5.24
CA THR A 248 23.40 9.36 -6.36
C THR A 248 23.40 7.96 -6.97
N VAL A 249 24.54 7.27 -6.99
CA VAL A 249 24.63 5.90 -7.52
C VAL A 249 23.94 4.93 -6.59
N GLU A 250 24.23 4.99 -5.30
CA GLU A 250 23.54 4.15 -4.29
C GLU A 250 22.03 4.44 -4.28
N THR A 251 21.63 5.70 -4.44
CA THR A 251 20.21 6.08 -4.55
C THR A 251 19.54 5.44 -5.75
N ALA A 252 20.20 5.44 -6.92
CA ALA A 252 19.67 4.78 -8.11
C ALA A 252 19.51 3.26 -7.92
N VAL A 253 20.52 2.62 -7.28
CA VAL A 253 20.47 1.18 -6.97
C VAL A 253 19.36 0.86 -5.97
N ALA A 254 19.21 1.68 -4.92
CA ALA A 254 18.14 1.52 -3.93
C ALA A 254 16.76 1.60 -4.59
N TRP A 255 16.53 2.61 -5.42
CA TRP A 255 15.29 2.76 -6.18
C TRP A 255 15.02 1.59 -7.13
N LYS A 256 16.02 1.18 -7.91
CA LYS A 256 15.91 0.01 -8.79
C LYS A 256 15.55 -1.26 -8.03
N SER A 257 16.12 -1.43 -6.84
CA SER A 257 15.86 -2.61 -6.00
C SER A 257 14.49 -2.58 -5.32
N ALA A 258 13.91 -1.38 -5.14
CA ALA A 258 12.61 -1.20 -4.51
C ALA A 258 11.43 -1.37 -5.49
N VAL A 259 11.64 -1.13 -6.79
CA VAL A 259 10.67 -1.31 -7.87
C VAL A 259 10.57 -2.76 -8.29
#